data_aa479869e24e42de7247a5d86d3c73c6
#
_entry.id   aa479869e24e42de7247a5d86d3c73c6
#
_cell.length_a   1.000
_cell.length_b   1.000
_cell.length_c   1.000
_cell.angle_alpha   90.00
_cell.angle_beta   90.00
_cell.angle_gamma   90.00
#
_symmetry.space_group_name_H-M   'P 1'
#
loop_
_entity.id
_entity.type
_entity.pdbx_description
1 polymer ?
#
loop_
_entity_poly.entity_id
_entity_poly.type
_entity_poly.pdbx_seq_one_letter_code
_entity_poly.pdbx_strand_id
1 'polypeptide(L)'
;MRTIFSSPLILLFLIFPLNAETNEKKEYGKYDFYSKCLDEALPRTMNNGLVYECSMKSKAKIDNLIQEKISSKGDCDKEGFESHACTLQRSQKAFKNYYQSECNWNKYGTMYAYCEMMLKKDRLIWLDKTLDN
;
A
#
# COMPACT_ATOMS: atom_id res chain seq x y z
N MET A 1 34.57 -76.01 4.52
CA MET A 1 33.76 -75.04 5.28
C MET A 1 33.84 -73.69 4.59
N ARG A 2 32.79 -73.29 3.90
CA ARG A 2 32.70 -71.99 3.21
C ARG A 2 31.52 -71.25 3.88
N THR A 3 31.83 -70.25 4.66
CA THR A 3 30.86 -69.35 5.28
C THR A 3 30.47 -68.25 4.26
N ILE A 4 29.21 -68.24 3.91
CA ILE A 4 28.59 -67.22 3.03
C ILE A 4 28.13 -66.08 3.95
N PHE A 5 28.82 -64.92 3.83
CA PHE A 5 28.34 -63.67 4.48
C PHE A 5 27.23 -63.04 3.61
N SER A 6 26.02 -63.13 4.12
CA SER A 6 24.88 -62.43 3.58
C SER A 6 24.89 -60.99 4.13
N SER A 7 25.10 -60.01 3.25
CA SER A 7 25.09 -58.60 3.59
C SER A 7 23.66 -58.07 3.40
N PRO A 8 23.02 -57.48 4.44
CA PRO A 8 21.73 -56.87 4.25
C PRO A 8 21.87 -55.49 3.57
N LEU A 9 21.26 -55.35 2.44
CA LEU A 9 21.13 -54.10 1.69
C LEU A 9 20.19 -53.15 2.49
N ILE A 10 20.80 -52.20 3.16
CA ILE A 10 20.02 -51.13 3.86
C ILE A 10 19.55 -50.15 2.80
N LEU A 11 18.26 -50.22 2.48
CA LEU A 11 17.57 -49.25 1.62
C LEU A 11 17.37 -47.94 2.45
N LEU A 12 18.25 -46.96 2.21
CA LEU A 12 18.11 -45.63 2.79
C LEU A 12 16.98 -44.90 2.02
N PHE A 13 15.78 -44.89 2.59
CA PHE A 13 14.72 -44.00 2.15
C PHE A 13 15.09 -42.55 2.52
N LEU A 14 15.59 -41.80 1.56
CA LEU A 14 15.72 -40.36 1.64
C LEU A 14 14.29 -39.75 1.71
N ILE A 15 13.84 -39.48 2.91
CA ILE A 15 12.66 -38.68 3.16
C ILE A 15 13.04 -37.25 2.81
N PHE A 16 12.72 -36.81 1.59
CA PHE A 16 12.75 -35.40 1.25
C PHE A 16 11.66 -34.72 2.07
N PRO A 17 12.00 -33.70 2.90
CA PRO A 17 10.95 -32.93 3.54
C PRO A 17 10.18 -32.23 2.40
N LEU A 18 8.87 -32.53 2.29
CA LEU A 18 7.95 -31.68 1.56
C LEU A 18 8.10 -30.27 2.20
N ASN A 19 8.70 -29.36 1.46
CA ASN A 19 8.63 -27.96 1.81
C ASN A 19 7.14 -27.58 1.79
N ALA A 20 6.51 -27.60 2.96
CA ALA A 20 5.26 -26.91 3.17
C ALA A 20 5.57 -25.45 2.83
N GLU A 21 5.03 -24.95 1.70
CA GLU A 21 4.96 -23.51 1.45
C GLU A 21 4.25 -22.91 2.66
N THR A 22 5.02 -22.37 3.57
CA THR A 22 4.48 -21.53 4.62
C THR A 22 3.93 -20.31 3.90
N ASN A 23 2.61 -20.24 3.83
CA ASN A 23 1.87 -19.07 3.38
C ASN A 23 2.16 -17.96 4.40
N GLU A 24 3.37 -17.36 4.31
CA GLU A 24 3.73 -16.20 5.11
C GLU A 24 2.72 -15.11 4.77
N LYS A 25 1.86 -14.82 5.73
CA LYS A 25 0.87 -13.76 5.61
C LYS A 25 1.61 -12.44 5.45
N LYS A 26 1.66 -11.94 4.23
CA LYS A 26 2.38 -10.71 3.91
C LYS A 26 1.81 -9.56 4.74
N GLU A 27 2.64 -8.95 5.56
CA GLU A 27 2.26 -7.82 6.39
C GLU A 27 2.38 -6.53 5.56
N TYR A 28 1.28 -5.79 5.45
CA TYR A 28 1.23 -4.52 4.75
C TYR A 28 1.29 -3.36 5.74
N GLY A 29 1.98 -2.29 5.38
CA GLY A 29 1.92 -1.04 6.13
C GLY A 29 0.47 -0.51 6.21
N LYS A 30 0.16 0.26 7.26
CA LYS A 30 -1.18 0.76 7.60
C LYS A 30 -1.95 1.33 6.40
N TYR A 31 -1.25 2.00 5.48
CA TYR A 31 -1.84 2.66 4.30
C TYR A 31 -1.35 2.08 2.98
N ASP A 32 -0.86 0.85 2.97
CA ASP A 32 -0.34 0.20 1.75
C ASP A 32 -1.44 -0.54 0.98
N PHE A 33 -2.49 0.20 0.64
CA PHE A 33 -3.63 -0.34 -0.12
C PHE A 33 -3.24 -0.77 -1.53
N TYR A 34 -2.20 -0.15 -2.10
CA TYR A 34 -1.73 -0.44 -3.45
C TYR A 34 -1.10 -1.83 -3.55
N SER A 35 -0.13 -2.13 -2.69
CA SER A 35 0.50 -3.46 -2.67
C SER A 35 -0.51 -4.56 -2.35
N LYS A 36 -1.43 -4.28 -1.41
CA LYS A 36 -2.52 -5.21 -1.11
C LYS A 36 -3.41 -5.47 -2.33
N CYS A 37 -3.78 -4.44 -3.08
CA CYS A 37 -4.58 -4.57 -4.31
C CYS A 37 -3.85 -5.40 -5.37
N LEU A 38 -2.54 -5.19 -5.55
CA LEU A 38 -1.75 -5.99 -6.50
C LEU A 38 -1.71 -7.46 -6.11
N ASP A 39 -1.48 -7.77 -4.84
CA ASP A 39 -1.39 -9.13 -4.36
C ASP A 39 -2.76 -9.85 -4.42
N GLU A 40 -3.86 -9.15 -4.13
CA GLU A 40 -5.23 -9.68 -4.30
C GLU A 40 -5.58 -9.95 -5.77
N ALA A 41 -4.94 -9.27 -6.70
CA ALA A 41 -5.17 -9.45 -8.14
C ALA A 41 -4.41 -10.65 -8.74
N LEU A 42 -3.47 -11.26 -8.02
CA LEU A 42 -2.76 -12.44 -8.48
C LEU A 42 -3.74 -13.63 -8.66
N PRO A 43 -3.58 -14.46 -9.70
CA PRO A 43 -2.42 -14.60 -10.60
C PRO A 43 -2.46 -13.73 -11.88
N ARG A 44 -3.21 -12.63 -11.91
CA ARG A 44 -3.23 -11.74 -13.10
C ARG A 44 -1.82 -11.26 -13.44
N THR A 45 -1.53 -11.20 -14.74
CA THR A 45 -0.25 -10.64 -15.20
C THR A 45 -0.15 -9.17 -14.86
N MET A 46 0.99 -8.75 -14.27
CA MET A 46 1.28 -7.35 -14.04
C MET A 46 1.33 -6.59 -15.37
N ASN A 47 0.51 -5.56 -15.49
CA ASN A 47 0.45 -4.68 -16.65
C ASN A 47 0.00 -3.28 -16.25
N ASN A 48 0.08 -2.33 -17.18
CA ASN A 48 -0.30 -0.95 -16.93
C ASN A 48 -1.77 -0.78 -16.49
N GLY A 49 -2.67 -1.62 -16.98
CA GLY A 49 -4.08 -1.61 -16.58
C GLY A 49 -4.26 -1.96 -15.11
N LEU A 50 -3.57 -2.99 -14.62
CA LEU A 50 -3.61 -3.40 -13.22
C LEU A 50 -2.98 -2.33 -12.31
N VAL A 51 -1.83 -1.76 -12.72
CA VAL A 51 -1.19 -0.65 -12.01
C VAL A 51 -2.15 0.54 -11.88
N TYR A 52 -2.81 0.92 -12.97
CA TYR A 52 -3.79 2.00 -12.98
C TYR A 52 -4.98 1.69 -12.05
N GLU A 53 -5.58 0.51 -12.18
CA GLU A 53 -6.72 0.06 -11.37
C GLU A 53 -6.40 0.11 -9.87
N CYS A 54 -5.27 -0.47 -9.45
CA CYS A 54 -4.86 -0.49 -8.06
C CYS A 54 -4.48 0.90 -7.54
N SER A 55 -3.88 1.75 -8.38
CA SER A 55 -3.59 3.15 -8.04
C SER A 55 -4.88 3.94 -7.78
N MET A 56 -5.88 3.80 -8.64
CA MET A 56 -7.17 4.50 -8.49
C MET A 56 -7.95 4.01 -7.26
N LYS A 57 -8.01 2.71 -7.02
CA LYS A 57 -8.67 2.16 -5.83
C LYS A 57 -8.00 2.62 -4.53
N SER A 58 -6.68 2.61 -4.51
CA SER A 58 -5.90 3.03 -3.34
C SER A 58 -6.03 4.53 -3.10
N LYS A 59 -5.95 5.34 -4.16
CA LYS A 59 -6.16 6.79 -4.12
C LYS A 59 -7.51 7.15 -3.52
N ALA A 60 -8.60 6.49 -3.93
CA ALA A 60 -9.94 6.74 -3.40
C ALA A 60 -10.03 6.47 -1.89
N LYS A 61 -9.43 5.38 -1.40
CA LYS A 61 -9.38 5.07 0.04
C LYS A 61 -8.57 6.12 0.81
N ILE A 62 -7.41 6.51 0.27
CA ILE A 62 -6.53 7.51 0.88
C ILE A 62 -7.24 8.88 0.95
N ASP A 63 -7.92 9.30 -0.11
CA ASP A 63 -8.68 10.56 -0.16
C ASP A 63 -9.76 10.61 0.93
N ASN A 64 -10.50 9.52 1.11
CA ASN A 64 -11.50 9.43 2.18
C ASN A 64 -10.86 9.58 3.57
N LEU A 65 -9.76 8.88 3.82
CA LEU A 65 -9.06 8.97 5.11
C LEU A 65 -8.46 10.37 5.37
N ILE A 66 -7.91 11.02 4.36
CA ILE A 66 -7.46 12.42 4.48
C ILE A 66 -8.63 13.33 4.81
N GLN A 67 -9.76 13.19 4.12
CA GLN A 67 -10.94 13.99 4.36
C GLN A 67 -11.49 13.78 5.77
N GLU A 68 -11.59 12.53 6.23
CA GLU A 68 -12.03 12.21 7.60
C GLU A 68 -11.12 12.86 8.65
N LYS A 69 -9.79 12.75 8.49
CA LYS A 69 -8.84 13.36 9.43
C LYS A 69 -8.94 14.87 9.48
N ILE A 70 -9.08 15.53 8.33
CA ILE A 70 -9.21 16.99 8.27
C ILE A 70 -10.53 17.43 8.88
N SER A 71 -11.65 16.77 8.54
CA SER A 71 -12.97 17.09 9.05
C SER A 71 -13.10 16.88 10.57
N SER A 72 -12.36 15.91 11.12
CA SER A 72 -12.36 15.65 12.58
C SER A 72 -11.79 16.78 13.42
N LYS A 73 -11.06 17.71 12.79
CA LYS A 73 -10.42 18.86 13.50
C LYS A 73 -11.29 20.11 13.54
N GLY A 74 -12.53 20.01 13.07
CA GLY A 74 -13.49 21.11 13.12
C GLY A 74 -13.77 21.75 11.77
N ASP A 75 -14.60 22.78 11.81
CA ASP A 75 -15.07 23.51 10.64
C ASP A 75 -14.46 24.92 10.63
N CYS A 76 -13.74 25.24 9.58
CA CYS A 76 -13.11 26.53 9.41
C CYS A 76 -14.09 27.70 9.51
N ASP A 77 -15.30 27.55 8.97
CA ASP A 77 -16.30 28.62 8.95
C ASP A 77 -16.87 28.93 10.35
N LYS A 78 -16.81 27.93 11.25
CA LYS A 78 -17.32 28.07 12.63
C LYS A 78 -16.24 28.55 13.60
N GLU A 79 -14.99 28.21 13.37
CA GLU A 79 -13.90 28.47 14.32
C GLU A 79 -13.12 29.76 14.02
N GLY A 80 -13.39 30.40 12.88
CA GLY A 80 -12.72 31.61 12.45
C GLY A 80 -11.42 31.36 11.66
N PHE A 81 -10.92 32.42 11.04
CA PHE A 81 -9.85 32.36 10.05
C PHE A 81 -8.51 31.85 10.60
N GLU A 82 -8.23 32.13 11.85
CA GLU A 82 -6.96 31.76 12.51
C GLU A 82 -7.03 30.40 13.21
N SER A 83 -8.14 29.69 13.11
CA SER A 83 -8.28 28.39 13.76
C SER A 83 -7.34 27.34 13.17
N HIS A 84 -7.03 26.32 13.97
CA HIS A 84 -6.25 25.17 13.52
C HIS A 84 -6.95 24.47 12.34
N ALA A 85 -8.28 24.34 12.37
CA ALA A 85 -9.06 23.77 11.28
C ALA A 85 -8.88 24.54 9.97
N CYS A 86 -8.95 25.88 10.02
CA CYS A 86 -8.70 26.73 8.84
C CYS A 86 -7.30 26.60 8.28
N THR A 87 -6.29 26.55 9.14
CA THR A 87 -4.89 26.39 8.74
C THR A 87 -4.69 25.03 8.07
N LEU A 88 -5.28 23.97 8.61
CA LEU A 88 -5.21 22.62 8.06
C LEU A 88 -5.92 22.53 6.70
N GLN A 89 -7.08 23.13 6.54
CA GLN A 89 -7.80 23.14 5.25
C GLN A 89 -7.05 23.92 4.18
N ARG A 90 -6.42 25.06 4.52
CA ARG A 90 -5.54 25.82 3.61
C ARG A 90 -4.32 24.99 3.21
N SER A 91 -3.69 24.32 4.16
CA SER A 91 -2.59 23.40 3.91
C SER A 91 -3.00 22.26 2.97
N GLN A 92 -4.21 21.70 3.11
CA GLN A 92 -4.72 20.66 2.22
C GLN A 92 -4.97 21.19 0.81
N LYS A 93 -5.46 22.42 0.66
CA LYS A 93 -5.63 23.06 -0.65
C LYS A 93 -4.29 23.30 -1.33
N ALA A 94 -3.28 23.77 -0.61
CA ALA A 94 -1.92 23.95 -1.13
C ALA A 94 -1.30 22.61 -1.55
N PHE A 95 -1.48 21.57 -0.75
CA PHE A 95 -1.03 20.22 -1.08
C PHE A 95 -1.71 19.69 -2.35
N LYS A 96 -3.01 19.94 -2.54
CA LYS A 96 -3.72 19.57 -3.77
C LYS A 96 -3.09 20.21 -5.01
N ASN A 97 -2.78 21.49 -4.96
CA ASN A 97 -2.11 22.19 -6.06
C ASN A 97 -0.71 21.59 -6.32
N TYR A 98 0.02 21.28 -5.26
CA TYR A 98 1.36 20.68 -5.35
C TYR A 98 1.32 19.32 -6.07
N TYR A 99 0.53 18.36 -5.62
CA TYR A 99 0.55 17.03 -6.22
C TYR A 99 0.00 17.04 -7.67
N GLN A 100 -0.95 17.90 -7.98
CA GLN A 100 -1.45 18.06 -9.34
C GLN A 100 -0.37 18.61 -10.27
N SER A 101 0.42 19.59 -9.82
CA SER A 101 1.56 20.12 -10.56
C SER A 101 2.66 19.08 -10.72
N GLU A 102 3.04 18.42 -9.62
CA GLU A 102 4.11 17.44 -9.60
C GLU A 102 3.83 16.23 -10.50
N CYS A 103 2.60 15.74 -10.53
CA CYS A 103 2.25 14.58 -11.36
C CYS A 103 1.87 14.93 -12.81
N ASN A 104 1.76 16.22 -13.16
CA ASN A 104 1.24 16.67 -14.47
C ASN A 104 2.14 16.28 -15.66
N TRP A 105 3.42 16.01 -15.45
CA TRP A 105 4.35 15.55 -16.49
C TRP A 105 3.91 14.24 -17.15
N ASN A 106 3.03 13.46 -16.52
CA ASN A 106 2.49 12.21 -17.06
C ASN A 106 0.95 12.17 -17.01
N LYS A 107 0.32 13.30 -17.31
CA LYS A 107 -1.12 13.54 -17.13
C LYS A 107 -2.04 12.48 -17.76
N TYR A 108 -1.63 11.87 -18.87
CA TYR A 108 -2.44 10.90 -19.61
C TYR A 108 -1.96 9.46 -19.47
N GLY A 109 -0.96 9.22 -18.63
CA GLY A 109 -0.38 7.91 -18.44
C GLY A 109 -0.84 7.21 -17.16
N THR A 110 -0.60 5.90 -17.11
CA THR A 110 -0.79 5.07 -15.92
C THR A 110 -0.05 5.64 -14.71
N MET A 111 1.13 6.22 -14.94
CA MET A 111 1.97 6.78 -13.90
C MET A 111 1.39 8.04 -13.26
N TYR A 112 0.47 8.74 -13.90
CA TYR A 112 -0.22 9.88 -13.27
C TYR A 112 -1.02 9.44 -12.05
N ALA A 113 -1.84 8.41 -12.18
CA ALA A 113 -2.63 7.87 -11.08
C ALA A 113 -1.75 7.31 -9.96
N TYR A 114 -0.65 6.65 -10.31
CA TYR A 114 0.32 6.14 -9.35
C TYR A 114 1.05 7.27 -8.60
N CYS A 115 1.51 8.30 -9.31
CA CYS A 115 2.15 9.49 -8.73
C CYS A 115 1.23 10.18 -7.72
N GLU A 116 -0.01 10.49 -8.11
CA GLU A 116 -0.97 11.10 -7.19
C GLU A 116 -1.24 10.22 -5.96
N MET A 117 -1.39 8.92 -6.16
CA MET A 117 -1.64 7.97 -5.07
C MET A 117 -0.48 7.96 -4.08
N MET A 118 0.78 7.95 -4.56
CA MET A 118 1.96 7.95 -3.70
C MET A 118 2.07 9.24 -2.88
N LEU A 119 1.95 10.40 -3.50
CA LEU A 119 2.02 11.68 -2.78
C LEU A 119 0.90 11.82 -1.74
N LYS A 120 -0.30 11.38 -2.05
CA LYS A 120 -1.42 11.37 -1.11
C LYS A 120 -1.21 10.39 0.05
N LYS A 121 -0.60 9.24 -0.20
CA LYS A 121 -0.21 8.29 0.86
C LYS A 121 0.77 8.96 1.83
N ASP A 122 1.79 9.64 1.32
CA ASP A 122 2.76 10.37 2.14
C ASP A 122 2.08 11.48 2.95
N ARG A 123 1.15 12.21 2.35
CA ARG A 123 0.34 13.22 3.06
C ARG A 123 -0.48 12.60 4.19
N LEU A 124 -1.11 11.46 3.96
CA LEU A 124 -1.90 10.77 4.97
C LEU A 124 -1.03 10.30 6.15
N ILE A 125 0.16 9.76 5.86
CA ILE A 125 1.13 9.37 6.89
C ILE A 125 1.57 10.58 7.71
N TRP A 126 1.81 11.71 7.05
CA TRP A 126 2.17 12.96 7.73
C TRP A 126 1.04 13.48 8.63
N LEU A 127 -0.20 13.48 8.14
CA LEU A 127 -1.37 13.87 8.93
C LEU A 127 -1.55 12.98 10.16
N ASP A 128 -1.37 11.67 10.01
CA ASP A 128 -1.45 10.69 11.08
C ASP A 128 -0.46 11.03 12.20
N LYS A 129 0.80 11.26 11.84
CA LYS A 129 1.86 11.59 12.79
C LYS A 129 1.69 12.95 13.47
N THR A 130 1.07 13.90 12.77
CA THR A 130 0.99 15.30 13.24
C THR A 130 -0.27 15.58 14.03
N LEU A 131 -1.38 14.91 13.71
CA LEU A 131 -2.69 15.20 14.30
C LEU A 131 -3.09 14.22 15.41
N ASP A 132 -2.46 13.05 15.48
CA ASP A 132 -2.79 12.03 16.49
C ASP A 132 -1.79 12.02 17.67
N ASN A 133 -0.80 12.95 17.68
CA ASN A 133 0.07 13.27 18.79
C ASN A 133 -0.45 14.52 19.51
#